data_acedcab545d5e88b795c4167425af14e
#
_entry.id   acedcab545d5e88b795c4167425af14e
#
_cell.length_a   1.000
_cell.length_b   1.000
_cell.length_c   1.000
_cell.angle_alpha   90.00
_cell.angle_beta   90.00
_cell.angle_gamma   90.00
#
_symmetry.space_group_name_H-M   'P 1'
#
loop_
_entity.id
_entity.type
_entity.pdbx_description
1 polymer ?
#
loop_
_entity_poly.entity_id
_entity_poly.type
_entity_poly.pdbx_seq_one_letter_code
_entity_poly.pdbx_strand_id
1 'polypeptide(L)'
;LANALGAEIHGVNIITHPSDADIDEIRSIWHKHHIIVFRGIDWTPDEHMAFSRRFGDLDDHAATPNDSLEGYPELLEVTNIPKNNKPSPTRTAGRNWHSDYAYTGQPAASSMLYCTKAPSVGGDTMFCNMARAYDELSNKMKAIVEDLHAVFDFNLVAGAKDRAAGNLKELTTINPPIAHPAVRTHDESGVKALYVSERVSHFDGMTPEESAPLIQYLCNYATRNENVYRHNWRV
;
A
#
# COMPACT_ATOMS: atom_id res chain seq x y z
N LEU A 1 -0.74 -7.53 -16.94
CA LEU A 1 -0.53 -8.68 -16.04
C LEU A 1 -1.84 -9.41 -15.71
N ALA A 2 -2.91 -8.69 -15.45
CA ALA A 2 -4.26 -9.24 -15.27
C ALA A 2 -5.30 -8.27 -15.85
N ASN A 3 -6.56 -8.75 -16.05
CA ASN A 3 -7.64 -7.85 -16.49
C ASN A 3 -7.99 -6.79 -15.45
N ALA A 4 -7.71 -7.06 -14.17
CA ALA A 4 -8.03 -6.15 -13.07
C ALA A 4 -7.08 -4.95 -13.03
N LEU A 5 -5.78 -5.19 -13.15
CA LEU A 5 -4.70 -4.19 -13.02
C LEU A 5 -3.35 -4.83 -13.35
N GLY A 6 -2.35 -3.98 -13.47
CA GLY A 6 -0.95 -4.36 -13.60
C GLY A 6 -0.42 -4.39 -15.03
N ALA A 7 0.75 -3.81 -15.23
CA ALA A 7 1.54 -3.88 -16.45
C ALA A 7 2.99 -4.28 -16.12
N GLU A 8 3.62 -5.04 -17.01
CA GLU A 8 5.05 -5.30 -16.95
C GLU A 8 5.73 -4.41 -17.99
N ILE A 9 6.69 -3.61 -17.55
CA ILE A 9 7.40 -2.65 -18.42
C ILE A 9 8.68 -3.30 -18.91
N HIS A 10 8.89 -3.23 -20.23
CA HIS A 10 10.06 -3.73 -20.93
C HIS A 10 10.73 -2.63 -21.75
N GLY A 11 12.02 -2.77 -22.01
CA GLY A 11 12.76 -1.91 -22.95
C GLY A 11 13.23 -0.59 -22.36
N VAL A 12 12.94 -0.30 -21.09
CA VAL A 12 13.45 0.88 -20.38
C VAL A 12 14.61 0.46 -19.50
N ASN A 13 15.75 1.13 -19.64
CA ASN A 13 16.87 0.93 -18.73
C ASN A 13 16.73 1.81 -17.50
N ILE A 14 16.08 1.27 -16.47
CA ILE A 14 15.87 1.99 -15.19
C ILE A 14 17.08 1.90 -14.25
N ILE A 15 18.12 1.14 -14.60
CA ILE A 15 19.34 0.98 -13.81
C ILE A 15 20.27 2.18 -14.02
N THR A 16 20.42 2.63 -15.26
CA THR A 16 21.32 3.74 -15.60
C THR A 16 20.54 5.01 -15.91
N HIS A 17 20.04 5.67 -14.86
CA HIS A 17 19.43 7.01 -14.92
C HIS A 17 18.43 7.22 -16.06
N PRO A 18 17.18 6.74 -15.94
CA PRO A 18 16.14 6.99 -16.93
C PRO A 18 15.96 8.51 -17.13
N SER A 19 15.73 8.92 -18.39
CA SER A 19 15.46 10.32 -18.71
C SER A 19 14.14 10.79 -18.08
N ASP A 20 13.91 12.10 -18.05
CA ASP A 20 12.63 12.65 -17.57
C ASP A 20 11.47 12.14 -18.44
N ALA A 21 11.67 12.01 -19.75
CA ALA A 21 10.66 11.45 -20.67
C ALA A 21 10.33 9.98 -20.35
N ASP A 22 11.33 9.15 -19.98
CA ASP A 22 11.09 7.77 -19.54
C ASP A 22 10.27 7.74 -18.25
N ILE A 23 10.58 8.63 -17.30
CA ILE A 23 9.83 8.73 -16.03
C ILE A 23 8.39 9.16 -16.28
N ASP A 24 8.14 10.13 -17.17
CA ASP A 24 6.81 10.60 -17.51
C ASP A 24 5.99 9.49 -18.19
N GLU A 25 6.62 8.71 -19.07
CA GLU A 25 5.97 7.54 -19.69
C GLU A 25 5.67 6.45 -18.65
N ILE A 26 6.61 6.12 -17.78
CA ILE A 26 6.41 5.17 -16.67
C ILE A 26 5.26 5.63 -15.77
N ARG A 27 5.21 6.91 -15.41
CA ARG A 27 4.13 7.49 -14.59
C ARG A 27 2.77 7.36 -15.29
N SER A 28 2.70 7.65 -16.59
CA SER A 28 1.49 7.50 -17.39
C SER A 28 0.98 6.05 -17.42
N ILE A 29 1.89 5.09 -17.61
CA ILE A 29 1.57 3.66 -17.58
C ILE A 29 1.12 3.24 -16.18
N TRP A 30 1.78 3.71 -15.12
CA TRP A 30 1.41 3.43 -13.75
C TRP A 30 0.01 3.95 -13.43
N HIS A 31 -0.33 5.20 -13.76
CA HIS A 31 -1.68 5.76 -13.56
C HIS A 31 -2.76 4.96 -14.29
N LYS A 32 -2.45 4.47 -15.49
CA LYS A 32 -3.39 3.67 -16.28
C LYS A 32 -3.59 2.26 -15.72
N HIS A 33 -2.53 1.64 -15.22
CA HIS A 33 -2.53 0.23 -14.82
C HIS A 33 -2.46 0.01 -13.31
N HIS A 34 -2.29 1.07 -12.51
CA HIS A 34 -2.24 1.12 -11.04
C HIS A 34 -1.04 0.39 -10.42
N ILE A 35 -0.55 -0.67 -11.05
CA ILE A 35 0.66 -1.41 -10.67
C ILE A 35 1.53 -1.59 -11.90
N ILE A 36 2.81 -1.35 -11.74
CA ILE A 36 3.82 -1.64 -12.76
C ILE A 36 4.89 -2.55 -12.18
N VAL A 37 5.43 -3.41 -13.00
CA VAL A 37 6.46 -4.38 -12.63
C VAL A 37 7.62 -4.26 -13.59
N PHE A 38 8.82 -4.20 -13.04
CA PHE A 38 10.08 -4.32 -13.77
C PHE A 38 10.73 -5.65 -13.40
N ARG A 39 11.40 -6.29 -14.33
CA ARG A 39 12.09 -7.57 -14.14
C ARG A 39 13.59 -7.46 -14.43
N GLY A 40 14.36 -8.36 -13.77
CA GLY A 40 15.79 -8.44 -14.01
C GLY A 40 16.55 -7.21 -13.54
N ILE A 41 16.09 -6.57 -12.49
CA ILE A 41 16.72 -5.41 -11.86
C ILE A 41 17.65 -5.90 -10.76
N ASP A 42 18.90 -5.42 -10.80
CA ASP A 42 19.89 -5.65 -9.75
C ASP A 42 20.33 -4.29 -9.21
N TRP A 43 19.64 -3.84 -8.19
CA TRP A 43 19.86 -2.54 -7.55
C TRP A 43 20.57 -2.67 -6.22
N THR A 44 21.50 -1.75 -5.99
CA THR A 44 21.92 -1.36 -4.64
C THR A 44 20.78 -0.58 -3.93
N PRO A 45 20.83 -0.50 -2.59
CA PRO A 45 19.88 0.36 -1.86
C PRO A 45 19.87 1.82 -2.35
N ASP A 46 21.05 2.38 -2.67
CA ASP A 46 21.16 3.75 -3.18
C ASP A 46 20.48 3.94 -4.54
N GLU A 47 20.64 2.98 -5.47
CA GLU A 47 19.97 3.01 -6.77
C GLU A 47 18.45 2.88 -6.65
N HIS A 48 17.98 2.00 -5.72
CA HIS A 48 16.55 1.87 -5.43
C HIS A 48 15.98 3.21 -4.93
N MET A 49 16.63 3.87 -3.98
CA MET A 49 16.20 5.17 -3.47
C MET A 49 16.28 6.26 -4.54
N ALA A 50 17.37 6.28 -5.33
CA ALA A 50 17.55 7.28 -6.39
C ALA A 50 16.42 7.19 -7.44
N PHE A 51 16.04 5.98 -7.85
CA PHE A 51 14.90 5.78 -8.74
C PHE A 51 13.58 6.18 -8.07
N SER A 52 13.37 5.77 -6.82
CA SER A 52 12.12 6.07 -6.08
C SER A 52 11.90 7.58 -5.92
N ARG A 53 12.96 8.37 -5.68
CA ARG A 53 12.90 9.84 -5.59
C ARG A 53 12.43 10.53 -6.87
N ARG A 54 12.46 9.86 -8.02
CA ARG A 54 11.90 10.40 -9.27
C ARG A 54 10.36 10.46 -9.26
N PHE A 55 9.72 9.80 -8.28
CA PHE A 55 8.25 9.75 -8.13
C PHE A 55 7.75 10.58 -6.95
N GLY A 56 8.62 11.05 -6.08
CA GLY A 56 8.29 11.90 -4.94
C GLY A 56 9.29 11.76 -3.79
N ASP A 57 9.04 12.48 -2.71
CA ASP A 57 9.84 12.41 -1.49
C ASP A 57 9.66 11.03 -0.83
N LEU A 58 10.73 10.53 -0.24
CA LEU A 58 10.70 9.26 0.48
C LEU A 58 10.32 9.48 1.95
N ASP A 59 9.53 8.58 2.50
CA ASP A 59 9.27 8.51 3.92
C ASP A 59 10.44 7.82 4.65
N ASP A 60 10.80 8.30 5.83
CA ASP A 60 11.91 7.77 6.64
C ASP A 60 11.48 6.67 7.62
N HIS A 61 10.23 6.22 7.53
CA HIS A 61 9.64 5.21 8.43
C HIS A 61 9.80 5.52 9.93
N ALA A 62 9.80 6.81 10.29
CA ALA A 62 10.02 7.27 11.67
C ALA A 62 9.08 6.61 12.70
N ALA A 63 7.88 6.21 12.28
CA ALA A 63 6.94 5.47 13.13
C ALA A 63 7.39 4.04 13.47
N THR A 64 8.27 3.44 12.67
CA THR A 64 8.75 2.05 12.85
C THR A 64 10.26 1.92 12.52
N PRO A 65 11.13 2.66 13.21
CA PRO A 65 12.55 2.75 12.84
C PRO A 65 13.32 1.42 12.93
N ASN A 66 12.82 0.48 13.74
CA ASN A 66 13.44 -0.85 13.89
C ASN A 66 13.18 -1.78 12.69
N ASP A 67 12.29 -1.40 11.79
CA ASP A 67 11.92 -2.19 10.60
C ASP A 67 12.74 -1.77 9.36
N SER A 68 13.50 -0.67 9.44
CA SER A 68 14.30 -0.16 8.34
C SER A 68 15.57 -0.97 8.12
N LEU A 69 16.06 -0.94 6.88
CA LEU A 69 17.37 -1.50 6.54
C LEU A 69 18.46 -0.69 7.23
N GLU A 70 19.46 -1.38 7.78
CA GLU A 70 20.59 -0.71 8.48
C GLU A 70 21.28 0.30 7.58
N GLY A 71 21.36 1.55 8.02
CA GLY A 71 21.92 2.67 7.27
C GLY A 71 20.97 3.33 6.25
N TYR A 72 19.75 2.82 6.11
CA TYR A 72 18.76 3.30 5.13
C TYR A 72 17.36 3.46 5.77
N PRO A 73 17.10 4.57 6.45
CA PRO A 73 15.83 4.77 7.16
C PRO A 73 14.61 4.78 6.22
N GLU A 74 14.78 5.12 4.96
CA GLU A 74 13.71 5.15 3.95
C GLU A 74 13.38 3.76 3.36
N LEU A 75 14.18 2.73 3.66
CA LEU A 75 13.97 1.37 3.17
C LEU A 75 13.45 0.46 4.27
N LEU A 76 12.18 0.08 4.18
CA LEU A 76 11.57 -0.89 5.09
C LEU A 76 11.93 -2.32 4.65
N GLU A 77 12.51 -3.11 5.56
CA GLU A 77 12.80 -4.51 5.28
C GLU A 77 11.60 -5.41 5.64
N VAL A 78 10.87 -5.86 4.63
CA VAL A 78 9.76 -6.81 4.80
C VAL A 78 10.26 -8.23 4.66
N THR A 79 10.37 -8.96 5.78
CA THR A 79 10.93 -10.31 5.79
C THR A 79 10.34 -11.18 6.90
N ASN A 80 10.30 -12.50 6.70
CA ASN A 80 10.00 -13.49 7.73
C ASN A 80 11.26 -14.20 8.25
N ILE A 81 12.45 -13.82 7.76
CA ILE A 81 13.72 -14.42 8.16
C ILE A 81 14.10 -13.87 9.55
N PRO A 82 14.33 -14.75 10.54
CA PRO A 82 14.76 -14.31 11.86
C PRO A 82 16.13 -13.63 11.82
N LYS A 83 16.30 -12.53 12.57
CA LYS A 83 17.60 -11.91 12.85
C LYS A 83 18.03 -12.23 14.28
N ASN A 84 19.26 -12.72 14.48
CA ASN A 84 19.79 -13.05 15.81
C ASN A 84 18.86 -13.96 16.64
N ASN A 85 18.29 -14.98 16.03
CA ASN A 85 17.30 -15.91 16.60
C ASN A 85 16.01 -15.23 17.12
N LYS A 86 15.73 -13.99 16.72
CA LYS A 86 14.47 -13.30 17.00
C LYS A 86 13.63 -13.24 15.74
N PRO A 87 12.30 -13.48 15.84
CA PRO A 87 11.39 -13.28 14.71
C PRO A 87 11.47 -11.85 14.16
N SER A 88 11.42 -11.70 12.84
CA SER A 88 11.33 -10.36 12.23
C SER A 88 10.06 -9.64 12.70
N PRO A 89 10.11 -8.35 13.05
CA PRO A 89 8.94 -7.56 13.37
C PRO A 89 7.98 -7.42 12.18
N THR A 90 8.49 -7.45 10.95
CA THR A 90 7.68 -7.33 9.72
C THR A 90 7.12 -8.67 9.20
N ARG A 91 7.36 -9.80 9.89
CA ARG A 91 6.90 -11.14 9.48
C ARG A 91 5.39 -11.28 9.24
N THR A 92 4.61 -10.38 9.81
CA THR A 92 3.15 -10.33 9.65
C THR A 92 2.66 -9.14 8.81
N ALA A 93 3.59 -8.33 8.28
CA ALA A 93 3.22 -7.21 7.42
C ALA A 93 2.46 -7.69 6.17
N GLY A 94 1.50 -6.90 5.74
CA GLY A 94 0.75 -7.17 4.50
C GLY A 94 -0.29 -8.30 4.56
N ARG A 95 -0.62 -8.86 5.74
CA ARG A 95 -1.61 -9.95 5.85
C ARG A 95 -3.05 -9.53 5.62
N ASN A 96 -3.36 -8.28 5.88
CA ASN A 96 -4.68 -7.70 5.73
C ASN A 96 -4.73 -6.78 4.51
N TRP A 97 -5.89 -6.67 3.87
CA TRP A 97 -6.12 -5.67 2.83
C TRP A 97 -5.95 -4.26 3.38
N HIS A 98 -5.09 -3.47 2.77
CA HIS A 98 -4.75 -2.13 3.23
C HIS A 98 -4.19 -1.25 2.12
N SER A 99 -4.16 0.04 2.37
CA SER A 99 -3.31 1.01 1.70
C SER A 99 -2.22 1.44 2.68
N ASP A 100 -1.00 1.60 2.19
CA ASP A 100 0.12 2.02 3.03
C ASP A 100 -0.08 3.45 3.54
N TYR A 101 0.33 3.69 4.78
CA TYR A 101 0.25 5.00 5.46
C TYR A 101 -1.16 5.61 5.53
N ALA A 102 -2.23 4.82 5.32
CA ALA A 102 -3.60 5.31 5.42
C ALA A 102 -3.96 5.89 6.81
N TYR A 103 -3.19 5.56 7.83
CA TYR A 103 -3.33 6.08 9.20
C TYR A 103 -2.61 7.42 9.44
N THR A 104 -2.07 8.05 8.40
CA THR A 104 -1.40 9.36 8.48
C THR A 104 -2.22 10.43 7.78
N GLY A 105 -1.96 11.70 8.10
CA GLY A 105 -2.61 12.84 7.43
C GLY A 105 -2.26 12.96 5.94
N GLN A 106 -1.12 12.38 5.56
CA GLN A 106 -0.64 12.33 4.18
C GLN A 106 -0.28 10.88 3.82
N PRO A 107 -1.26 10.08 3.35
CA PRO A 107 -1.01 8.71 2.91
C PRO A 107 0.01 8.66 1.78
N ALA A 108 0.75 7.55 1.70
CA ALA A 108 1.72 7.35 0.63
C ALA A 108 1.05 7.42 -0.76
N ALA A 109 1.64 8.18 -1.68
CA ALA A 109 1.20 8.23 -3.07
C ALA A 109 1.46 6.88 -3.77
N SER A 110 2.56 6.22 -3.42
CA SER A 110 2.92 4.88 -3.91
C SER A 110 3.84 4.17 -2.94
N SER A 111 3.96 2.85 -3.12
CA SER A 111 4.99 2.02 -2.49
C SER A 111 5.79 1.32 -3.57
N MET A 112 7.11 1.38 -3.48
CA MET A 112 8.01 0.70 -4.41
C MET A 112 8.68 -0.45 -3.68
N LEU A 113 8.43 -1.68 -4.14
CA LEU A 113 8.92 -2.90 -3.53
C LEU A 113 10.00 -3.54 -4.41
N TYR A 114 11.14 -3.85 -3.82
CA TYR A 114 12.25 -4.55 -4.48
C TYR A 114 12.46 -5.92 -3.86
N CYS A 115 12.36 -6.98 -4.66
CA CYS A 115 12.46 -8.36 -4.19
C CYS A 115 13.90 -8.85 -4.25
N THR A 116 14.57 -8.91 -3.11
CA THR A 116 15.94 -9.45 -3.00
C THR A 116 15.96 -10.96 -2.71
N LYS A 117 14.85 -11.52 -2.23
CA LYS A 117 14.73 -12.95 -1.91
C LYS A 117 13.27 -13.38 -1.97
N ALA A 118 12.97 -14.40 -2.77
CA ALA A 118 11.65 -14.99 -2.88
C ALA A 118 11.66 -16.45 -2.40
N PRO A 119 10.61 -16.95 -1.72
CA PRO A 119 10.47 -18.36 -1.44
C PRO A 119 10.15 -19.13 -2.74
N SER A 120 10.46 -20.43 -2.76
CA SER A 120 10.11 -21.31 -3.90
C SER A 120 8.62 -21.51 -4.07
N VAL A 121 7.84 -21.37 -2.99
CA VAL A 121 6.38 -21.52 -2.96
C VAL A 121 5.77 -20.49 -2.03
N GLY A 122 4.70 -19.82 -2.49
CA GLY A 122 3.99 -18.80 -1.71
C GLY A 122 4.72 -17.45 -1.68
N GLY A 123 4.36 -16.60 -0.72
CA GLY A 123 4.90 -15.24 -0.60
C GLY A 123 4.33 -14.26 -1.62
N ASP A 124 3.31 -14.64 -2.38
CA ASP A 124 2.65 -13.76 -3.34
C ASP A 124 2.01 -12.56 -2.65
N THR A 125 1.94 -11.44 -3.36
CA THR A 125 1.17 -10.27 -2.93
C THR A 125 -0.07 -10.11 -3.79
N MET A 126 -1.21 -9.91 -3.14
CA MET A 126 -2.46 -9.61 -3.84
C MET A 126 -2.71 -8.10 -3.84
N PHE A 127 -3.11 -7.60 -5.00
CA PHE A 127 -3.48 -6.20 -5.21
C PHE A 127 -4.91 -6.11 -5.72
N CYS A 128 -5.65 -5.10 -5.25
CA CYS A 128 -7.05 -4.90 -5.62
C CYS A 128 -7.23 -3.57 -6.36
N ASN A 129 -7.99 -3.59 -7.47
CA ASN A 129 -8.36 -2.39 -8.21
C ASN A 129 -9.53 -1.68 -7.52
N MET A 130 -9.21 -0.74 -6.64
CA MET A 130 -10.20 0.01 -5.88
C MET A 130 -10.96 1.05 -6.74
N ALA A 131 -10.38 1.48 -7.86
CA ALA A 131 -11.05 2.35 -8.81
C ALA A 131 -12.18 1.60 -9.53
N ARG A 132 -11.87 0.42 -10.08
CA ARG A 132 -12.86 -0.44 -10.69
C ARG A 132 -13.94 -0.87 -9.68
N ALA A 133 -13.54 -1.21 -8.45
CA ALA A 133 -14.49 -1.54 -7.40
C ALA A 133 -15.47 -0.41 -7.12
N TYR A 134 -15.02 0.86 -7.13
CA TYR A 134 -15.90 2.01 -7.03
C TYR A 134 -16.81 2.15 -8.27
N ASP A 135 -16.25 2.04 -9.47
CA ASP A 135 -17.01 2.23 -10.72
C ASP A 135 -18.15 1.22 -10.87
N GLU A 136 -17.95 0.01 -10.40
CA GLU A 136 -18.95 -1.08 -10.46
C GLU A 136 -20.02 -1.02 -9.36
N LEU A 137 -19.88 -0.13 -8.37
CA LEU A 137 -20.95 0.09 -7.36
C LEU A 137 -22.21 0.63 -8.02
N SER A 138 -23.37 0.23 -7.49
CA SER A 138 -24.64 0.86 -7.89
C SER A 138 -24.66 2.35 -7.57
N ASN A 139 -25.43 3.15 -8.33
CA ASN A 139 -25.55 4.58 -8.08
C ASN A 139 -26.00 4.91 -6.64
N LYS A 140 -26.85 4.06 -6.05
CA LYS A 140 -27.26 4.24 -4.65
C LYS A 140 -26.14 4.01 -3.67
N MET A 141 -25.30 2.98 -3.89
CA MET A 141 -24.16 2.73 -3.05
C MET A 141 -23.09 3.81 -3.24
N LYS A 142 -22.82 4.29 -4.46
CA LYS A 142 -21.94 5.43 -4.72
C LYS A 142 -22.37 6.66 -3.91
N ALA A 143 -23.65 6.99 -3.95
CA ALA A 143 -24.20 8.13 -3.19
C ALA A 143 -24.01 7.96 -1.66
N ILE A 144 -24.10 6.73 -1.15
CA ILE A 144 -23.85 6.47 0.28
C ILE A 144 -22.37 6.66 0.63
N VAL A 145 -21.47 6.04 -0.14
CA VAL A 145 -20.04 6.03 0.23
C VAL A 145 -19.33 7.36 -0.05
N GLU A 146 -19.84 8.19 -0.97
CA GLU A 146 -19.27 9.51 -1.27
C GLU A 146 -19.42 10.50 -0.11
N ASP A 147 -20.43 10.32 0.74
CA ASP A 147 -20.68 11.18 1.90
C ASP A 147 -19.94 10.68 3.16
N LEU A 148 -19.30 9.49 3.10
CA LEU A 148 -18.64 8.88 4.26
C LEU A 148 -17.16 9.26 4.35
N HIS A 149 -16.66 9.34 5.59
CA HIS A 149 -15.26 9.43 5.92
C HIS A 149 -14.84 8.20 6.74
N ALA A 150 -13.90 7.45 6.24
CA ALA A 150 -13.37 6.24 6.89
C ALA A 150 -12.28 6.60 7.90
N VAL A 151 -12.42 6.20 9.14
CA VAL A 151 -11.45 6.43 10.21
C VAL A 151 -10.43 5.30 10.24
N PHE A 152 -9.18 5.64 9.97
CA PHE A 152 -8.04 4.71 10.02
C PHE A 152 -7.34 4.81 11.37
N ASP A 153 -7.09 3.67 11.98
CA ASP A 153 -6.44 3.57 13.30
C ASP A 153 -5.15 2.75 13.18
N PHE A 154 -4.03 3.34 13.62
CA PHE A 154 -2.73 2.66 13.63
C PHE A 154 -2.76 1.35 14.42
N ASN A 155 -3.59 1.24 15.47
CA ASN A 155 -3.74 0.01 16.25
C ASN A 155 -4.24 -1.19 15.43
N LEU A 156 -4.90 -0.95 14.29
CA LEU A 156 -5.39 -1.99 13.39
C LEU A 156 -4.31 -2.43 12.37
N VAL A 157 -3.15 -1.79 12.37
CA VAL A 157 -2.01 -2.22 11.52
C VAL A 157 -1.51 -3.58 12.01
N ALA A 158 -1.43 -4.54 11.07
CA ALA A 158 -0.97 -5.89 11.39
C ALA A 158 0.43 -5.87 12.03
N GLY A 159 0.56 -6.47 13.21
CA GLY A 159 1.81 -6.48 13.97
C GLY A 159 2.18 -5.16 14.64
N ALA A 160 1.28 -4.16 14.70
CA ALA A 160 1.55 -2.87 15.33
C ALA A 160 2.14 -3.01 16.74
N LYS A 161 1.60 -3.91 17.56
CA LYS A 161 2.10 -4.18 18.93
C LYS A 161 3.52 -4.72 18.95
N ASP A 162 3.86 -5.62 18.02
CA ASP A 162 5.19 -6.22 17.91
C ASP A 162 6.21 -5.20 17.35
N ARG A 163 5.80 -4.43 16.36
CA ARG A 163 6.62 -3.41 15.69
C ARG A 163 6.92 -2.22 16.60
N ALA A 164 5.97 -1.87 17.42
CA ALA A 164 6.11 -0.80 18.39
C ALA A 164 7.08 -1.11 19.54
N ALA A 165 7.57 -2.35 19.67
CA ALA A 165 8.54 -2.78 20.68
C ALA A 165 8.18 -2.30 22.11
N GLY A 166 6.90 -2.30 22.45
CA GLY A 166 6.38 -1.80 23.73
C GLY A 166 5.95 -0.33 23.78
N ASN A 167 6.24 0.45 22.72
CA ASN A 167 5.92 1.88 22.64
C ASN A 167 4.60 2.17 21.89
N LEU A 168 3.67 1.23 21.84
CA LEU A 168 2.41 1.38 21.10
C LEU A 168 1.65 2.67 21.48
N LYS A 169 1.66 3.02 22.77
CA LYS A 169 1.00 4.26 23.24
C LYS A 169 1.65 5.51 22.66
N GLU A 170 2.97 5.53 22.54
CA GLU A 170 3.71 6.63 21.93
C GLU A 170 3.40 6.74 20.42
N LEU A 171 3.41 5.62 19.72
CA LEU A 171 3.09 5.58 18.29
C LEU A 171 1.65 6.00 17.97
N THR A 172 0.68 5.60 18.81
CA THR A 172 -0.71 6.05 18.67
C THR A 172 -0.92 7.50 19.08
N THR A 173 -0.03 8.06 19.89
CA THR A 173 -0.02 9.51 20.20
C THR A 173 0.53 10.29 19.01
N ILE A 174 1.53 9.76 18.32
CA ILE A 174 2.10 10.36 17.09
C ILE A 174 1.14 10.20 15.91
N ASN A 175 0.46 9.04 15.81
CA ASN A 175 -0.50 8.72 14.76
C ASN A 175 -1.89 8.47 15.38
N PRO A 176 -2.61 9.51 15.81
CA PRO A 176 -3.98 9.35 16.28
C PRO A 176 -4.88 8.88 15.13
N PRO A 177 -6.02 8.22 15.43
CA PRO A 177 -6.98 7.87 14.39
C PRO A 177 -7.34 9.07 13.52
N ILE A 178 -7.35 8.86 12.20
CA ILE A 178 -7.60 9.92 11.21
C ILE A 178 -8.69 9.51 10.22
N ALA A 179 -9.54 10.45 9.87
CA ALA A 179 -10.60 10.26 8.89
C ALA A 179 -10.15 10.70 7.50
N HIS A 180 -10.38 9.84 6.50
CA HIS A 180 -10.22 10.15 5.08
C HIS A 180 -11.54 9.92 4.35
N PRO A 181 -11.83 10.63 3.24
CA PRO A 181 -12.98 10.31 2.40
C PRO A 181 -12.98 8.83 2.02
N ALA A 182 -14.12 8.14 2.18
CA ALA A 182 -14.26 6.73 1.78
C ALA A 182 -14.17 6.54 0.26
N VAL A 183 -14.34 7.62 -0.50
CA VAL A 183 -14.04 7.70 -1.94
C VAL A 183 -13.04 8.82 -2.14
N ARG A 184 -11.81 8.48 -2.58
CA ARG A 184 -10.77 9.45 -2.89
C ARG A 184 -10.61 9.63 -4.39
N THR A 185 -10.36 10.86 -4.80
CA THR A 185 -9.94 11.16 -6.17
C THR A 185 -8.41 11.21 -6.19
N HIS A 186 -7.80 10.48 -7.10
CA HIS A 186 -6.34 10.52 -7.29
C HIS A 186 -5.94 11.85 -7.92
N ASP A 187 -5.03 12.57 -7.27
CA ASP A 187 -4.74 13.99 -7.60
C ASP A 187 -4.25 14.19 -9.04
N GLU A 188 -3.38 13.28 -9.54
CA GLU A 188 -2.78 13.42 -10.87
C GLU A 188 -3.68 12.86 -11.99
N SER A 189 -4.41 11.76 -11.75
CA SER A 189 -5.21 11.10 -12.79
C SER A 189 -6.70 11.47 -12.77
N GLY A 190 -7.19 12.07 -11.69
CA GLY A 190 -8.62 12.37 -11.49
C GLY A 190 -9.51 11.14 -11.27
N VAL A 191 -8.93 9.95 -11.18
CA VAL A 191 -9.68 8.70 -11.00
C VAL A 191 -10.18 8.59 -9.57
N LYS A 192 -11.48 8.33 -9.40
CA LYS A 192 -12.09 8.01 -8.10
C LYS A 192 -11.86 6.55 -7.74
N ALA A 193 -11.57 6.27 -6.48
CA ALA A 193 -11.39 4.93 -5.94
C ALA A 193 -11.99 4.81 -4.55
N LEU A 194 -12.48 3.61 -4.21
CA LEU A 194 -12.81 3.29 -2.83
C LEU A 194 -11.55 3.37 -1.96
N TYR A 195 -11.67 4.05 -0.82
CA TYR A 195 -10.58 4.16 0.16
C TYR A 195 -11.05 3.57 1.50
N VAL A 196 -11.38 2.29 1.45
CA VAL A 196 -11.86 1.48 2.58
C VAL A 196 -11.04 0.19 2.64
N SER A 197 -10.67 -0.24 3.81
CA SER A 197 -9.89 -1.46 4.03
C SER A 197 -10.21 -2.09 5.38
N GLU A 198 -9.64 -3.25 5.67
CA GLU A 198 -9.73 -3.92 6.97
C GLU A 198 -9.10 -3.13 8.14
N ARG A 199 -8.44 -2.01 7.85
CA ARG A 199 -7.86 -1.09 8.84
C ARG A 199 -8.75 0.12 9.16
N VAL A 200 -9.96 0.15 8.63
CA VAL A 200 -10.97 1.15 8.98
C VAL A 200 -11.67 0.70 10.25
N SER A 201 -11.66 1.54 11.28
CA SER A 201 -12.32 1.26 12.55
C SER A 201 -13.84 1.52 12.49
N HIS A 202 -14.23 2.63 11.87
CA HIS A 202 -15.63 3.05 11.69
C HIS A 202 -15.70 4.17 10.65
N PHE A 203 -16.89 4.57 10.26
CA PHE A 203 -17.12 5.82 9.53
C PHE A 203 -17.35 6.96 10.51
N ASP A 204 -16.78 8.12 10.24
CA ASP A 204 -16.92 9.29 11.09
C ASP A 204 -18.39 9.64 11.30
N GLY A 205 -18.75 9.93 12.55
CA GLY A 205 -20.15 10.15 12.96
C GLY A 205 -20.99 8.88 13.19
N MET A 206 -20.45 7.68 12.93
CA MET A 206 -21.08 6.39 13.20
C MET A 206 -20.34 5.62 14.30
N THR A 207 -21.06 4.75 15.01
CA THR A 207 -20.40 3.80 15.91
C THR A 207 -19.68 2.68 15.14
N PRO A 208 -18.71 1.98 15.75
CA PRO A 208 -18.08 0.80 15.15
C PRO A 208 -19.11 -0.29 14.77
N GLU A 209 -20.14 -0.50 15.60
CA GLU A 209 -21.18 -1.49 15.37
C GLU A 209 -22.07 -1.16 14.15
N GLU A 210 -22.38 0.12 13.96
CA GLU A 210 -23.11 0.61 12.78
C GLU A 210 -22.28 0.52 11.50
N SER A 211 -20.98 0.81 11.62
CA SER A 211 -20.02 0.84 10.49
C SER A 211 -19.62 -0.54 10.00
N ALA A 212 -19.45 -1.50 10.92
CA ALA A 212 -18.88 -2.81 10.64
C ALA A 212 -19.55 -3.57 9.47
N PRO A 213 -20.90 -3.65 9.36
CA PRO A 213 -21.54 -4.34 8.23
C PRO A 213 -21.23 -3.70 6.87
N LEU A 214 -21.14 -2.37 6.81
CA LEU A 214 -20.85 -1.66 5.58
C LEU A 214 -19.38 -1.78 5.19
N ILE A 215 -18.44 -1.67 6.15
CA ILE A 215 -17.02 -1.90 5.92
C ILE A 215 -16.80 -3.32 5.39
N GLN A 216 -17.39 -4.32 6.05
CA GLN A 216 -17.30 -5.72 5.62
C GLN A 216 -17.83 -5.92 4.20
N TYR A 217 -19.00 -5.34 3.89
CA TYR A 217 -19.59 -5.40 2.56
C TYR A 217 -18.64 -4.79 1.51
N LEU A 218 -18.13 -3.57 1.74
CA LEU A 218 -17.26 -2.87 0.81
C LEU A 218 -15.94 -3.60 0.61
N CYS A 219 -15.32 -4.12 1.67
CA CYS A 219 -14.09 -4.92 1.57
C CYS A 219 -14.32 -6.20 0.76
N ASN A 220 -15.37 -6.96 1.05
CA ASN A 220 -15.70 -8.18 0.32
C ASN A 220 -16.05 -7.89 -1.15
N TYR A 221 -16.77 -6.79 -1.41
CA TYR A 221 -17.13 -6.37 -2.74
C TYR A 221 -15.91 -5.96 -3.57
N ALA A 222 -14.99 -5.20 -2.98
CA ALA A 222 -13.78 -4.73 -3.65
C ALA A 222 -12.83 -5.89 -3.97
N THR A 223 -12.69 -6.84 -3.04
CA THR A 223 -11.72 -7.94 -3.15
C THR A 223 -12.24 -9.18 -3.89
N ARG A 224 -13.27 -9.05 -4.71
CA ARG A 224 -13.74 -10.09 -5.62
C ARG A 224 -12.64 -10.45 -6.63
N ASN A 225 -12.62 -11.70 -7.08
CA ASN A 225 -11.58 -12.23 -7.96
C ASN A 225 -11.34 -11.38 -9.22
N GLU A 226 -12.40 -10.81 -9.79
CA GLU A 226 -12.34 -9.94 -10.98
C GLU A 226 -11.61 -8.63 -10.74
N ASN A 227 -11.46 -8.19 -9.50
CA ASN A 227 -10.77 -6.95 -9.11
C ASN A 227 -9.35 -7.20 -8.60
N VAL A 228 -8.94 -8.46 -8.45
CA VAL A 228 -7.69 -8.83 -7.79
C VAL A 228 -6.66 -9.32 -8.79
N TYR A 229 -5.44 -8.84 -8.63
CA TYR A 229 -4.23 -9.39 -9.25
C TYR A 229 -3.34 -10.01 -8.17
N ARG A 230 -2.90 -11.24 -8.38
CA ARG A 230 -1.93 -11.94 -7.54
C ARG A 230 -0.56 -11.88 -8.18
N HIS A 231 0.36 -11.17 -7.55
CA HIS A 231 1.73 -11.03 -8.00
C HIS A 231 2.62 -12.12 -7.42
N ASN A 232 3.24 -12.88 -8.31
CA ASN A 232 4.28 -13.83 -7.95
C ASN A 232 5.65 -13.16 -8.06
N TRP A 233 6.36 -13.10 -6.94
CA TRP A 233 7.66 -12.44 -6.85
C TRP A 233 8.76 -13.26 -7.51
N ARG A 234 9.70 -12.57 -8.12
CA ARG A 234 10.95 -13.12 -8.65
C ARG A 234 12.08 -12.19 -8.21
N VAL A 235 13.24 -12.80 -7.90
CA VAL A 235 14.50 -12.08 -7.65
C VAL A 235 15.08 -11.58 -8.95
#